data_e0c43e5cd1f7b6982299248fe37930f0
#
_entry.id   e0c43e5cd1f7b6982299248fe37930f0
#
_cell.length_a   1.000
_cell.length_b   1.000
_cell.length_c   1.000
_cell.angle_alpha   90.00
_cell.angle_beta   90.00
_cell.angle_gamma   90.00
#
_symmetry.space_group_name_H-M   'P 1'
#
loop_
_entity.id
_entity.type
_entity.pdbx_description
1 polymer ?
#
loop_
_entity_poly.entity_id
_entity_poly.type
_entity_poly.pdbx_seq_one_letter_code
_entity_poly.pdbx_strand_id
1 'polypeptide(L)'
;APEVERVYEIWGAILNQGVIEVLPEEIFKPETVAYLKRTNEANLIDMTLDQALLERRRLRRLWSAFLTEYTVCIGPTWSNLQWPIDTDLDPDKGDEVLRESFMFIAPGNCLGIPSVALPMGVNNGLPTGIQVYSELYREDLCLNAAELIQDHVPCPTPIDPIK
;
A
#
# COMPACT_ATOMS: atom_id res chain seq x y z
N ALA A 1 -13.13 -1.11 6.15
CA ALA A 1 -11.88 -1.61 6.73
C ALA A 1 -11.49 -0.73 7.93
N PRO A 2 -11.02 -1.30 9.02
CA PRO A 2 -10.80 -0.55 10.26
C PRO A 2 -9.51 0.27 10.22
N GLU A 3 -9.58 1.51 10.68
CA GLU A 3 -8.44 2.43 10.95
C GLU A 3 -7.34 2.44 9.87
N VAL A 4 -7.70 2.47 8.59
CA VAL A 4 -6.75 2.40 7.46
C VAL A 4 -5.74 3.55 7.50
N GLU A 5 -6.17 4.76 7.84
CA GLU A 5 -5.28 5.92 8.01
C GLU A 5 -4.25 5.67 9.11
N ARG A 6 -4.68 5.13 10.24
CA ARG A 6 -3.77 4.79 11.32
C ARG A 6 -2.76 3.72 10.93
N VAL A 7 -3.18 2.73 10.14
CA VAL A 7 -2.28 1.72 9.58
C VAL A 7 -1.21 2.37 8.70
N TYR A 8 -1.61 3.32 7.84
CA TYR A 8 -0.66 4.06 6.99
C TYR A 8 0.35 4.86 7.82
N GLU A 9 -0.10 5.59 8.85
CA GLU A 9 0.76 6.33 9.76
C GLU A 9 1.79 5.43 10.45
N ILE A 10 1.34 4.30 11.00
CA ILE A 10 2.22 3.34 11.69
C ILE A 10 3.19 2.68 10.72
N TRP A 11 2.77 2.40 9.50
CA TRP A 11 3.67 1.91 8.44
C TRP A 11 4.79 2.91 8.15
N GLY A 12 4.45 4.19 7.97
CA GLY A 12 5.42 5.27 7.78
C GLY A 12 6.39 5.38 8.96
N ALA A 13 5.88 5.37 10.19
CA ALA A 13 6.72 5.45 11.40
C ALA A 13 7.73 4.29 11.50
N ILE A 14 7.31 3.06 11.16
CA ILE A 14 8.19 1.88 11.20
C ILE A 14 9.23 1.96 10.08
N LEU A 15 8.84 2.36 8.86
CA LEU A 15 9.78 2.52 7.75
C LEU A 15 10.84 3.57 8.05
N ASN A 16 10.42 4.73 8.52
CA ASN A 16 11.31 5.86 8.76
C ASN A 16 12.34 5.56 9.86
N GLN A 17 11.91 5.00 10.98
CA GLN A 17 12.80 4.72 12.12
C GLN A 17 13.55 3.39 11.99
N GLY A 18 13.01 2.42 11.27
CA GLY A 18 13.59 1.08 11.20
C GLY A 18 14.41 0.80 9.95
N VAL A 19 14.17 1.51 8.86
CA VAL A 19 14.79 1.22 7.56
C VAL A 19 15.56 2.41 7.01
N ILE A 20 14.95 3.59 6.92
CA ILE A 20 15.54 4.74 6.21
C ILE A 20 16.81 5.23 6.90
N GLU A 21 16.85 5.22 8.23
CA GLU A 21 18.03 5.66 9.00
C GLU A 21 19.27 4.80 8.77
N VAL A 22 19.10 3.55 8.34
CA VAL A 22 20.22 2.61 8.16
C VAL A 22 20.61 2.41 6.69
N LEU A 23 19.89 3.02 5.75
CA LEU A 23 20.20 2.90 4.34
C LEU A 23 21.41 3.78 3.95
N PRO A 24 22.42 3.22 3.27
CA PRO A 24 23.57 3.99 2.81
C PRO A 24 23.15 4.95 1.68
N GLU A 25 23.31 6.26 1.91
CA GLU A 25 22.92 7.30 0.95
C GLU A 25 23.61 7.15 -0.42
N GLU A 26 24.81 6.56 -0.43
CA GLU A 26 25.64 6.42 -1.64
C GLU A 26 25.04 5.54 -2.73
N ILE A 27 24.07 4.67 -2.37
CA ILE A 27 23.40 3.80 -3.35
C ILE A 27 22.19 4.47 -4.01
N PHE A 28 21.78 5.64 -3.54
CA PHE A 28 20.61 6.35 -4.05
C PHE A 28 21.00 7.57 -4.90
N LYS A 29 20.13 7.93 -5.82
CA LYS A 29 20.23 9.24 -6.49
C LYS A 29 19.95 10.37 -5.50
N PRO A 30 20.57 11.56 -5.69
CA PRO A 30 20.35 12.70 -4.79
C PRO A 30 18.88 13.07 -4.60
N GLU A 31 18.07 12.97 -5.66
CA GLU A 31 16.63 13.25 -5.62
C GLU A 31 15.89 12.26 -4.73
N THR A 32 16.27 10.98 -4.79
CA THR A 32 15.70 9.94 -3.92
C THR A 32 16.06 10.19 -2.46
N VAL A 33 17.31 10.59 -2.18
CA VAL A 33 17.73 10.94 -0.81
C VAL A 33 16.95 12.15 -0.28
N ALA A 34 16.79 13.19 -1.10
CA ALA A 34 16.00 14.36 -0.74
C ALA A 34 14.53 13.99 -0.45
N TYR A 35 13.94 13.15 -1.29
CA TYR A 35 12.60 12.61 -1.12
C TYR A 35 12.48 11.83 0.21
N LEU A 36 13.38 10.89 0.48
CA LEU A 36 13.34 10.08 1.71
C LEU A 36 13.47 10.94 2.97
N LYS A 37 14.33 11.97 2.95
CA LYS A 37 14.47 12.91 4.07
C LYS A 37 13.18 13.70 4.30
N ARG A 38 12.58 14.24 3.23
CA ARG A 38 11.33 15.01 3.30
C ARG A 38 10.18 14.14 3.83
N THR A 39 9.99 12.95 3.29
CA THR A 39 8.92 12.05 3.74
C THR A 39 9.13 11.56 5.16
N ASN A 40 10.38 11.41 5.59
CA ASN A 40 10.70 11.09 6.98
C ASN A 40 10.27 12.24 7.91
N GLU A 41 10.56 13.50 7.55
CA GLU A 41 10.16 14.67 8.30
C GLU A 41 8.63 14.86 8.33
N ALA A 42 7.95 14.65 7.20
CA ALA A 42 6.51 14.81 7.09
C ALA A 42 5.70 13.72 7.83
N ASN A 43 6.26 12.52 7.97
CA ASN A 43 5.61 11.39 8.64
C ASN A 43 6.01 11.24 10.12
N LEU A 44 6.53 12.30 10.73
CA LEU A 44 6.87 12.30 12.16
C LEU A 44 5.60 12.20 13.01
N ILE A 45 5.25 10.96 13.35
CA ILE A 45 4.40 10.73 14.51
C ILE A 45 5.33 10.79 15.73
N ASP A 46 4.93 11.51 16.75
CA ASP A 46 5.64 11.55 18.06
C ASP A 46 5.50 10.20 18.77
N MET A 47 6.22 9.21 18.24
CA MET A 47 6.14 7.81 18.67
C MET A 47 7.47 7.11 18.42
N THR A 48 7.95 6.38 19.42
CA THR A 48 9.12 5.53 19.25
C THR A 48 8.83 4.30 18.40
N LEU A 49 9.86 3.66 17.85
CA LEU A 49 9.71 2.40 17.10
C LEU A 49 8.99 1.31 17.92
N ASP A 50 9.32 1.18 19.21
CA ASP A 50 8.67 0.21 20.10
C ASP A 50 7.17 0.49 20.25
N GLN A 51 6.80 1.75 20.41
CA GLN A 51 5.40 2.17 20.46
C GLN A 51 4.69 1.89 19.14
N ALA A 52 5.32 2.18 18.01
CA ALA A 52 4.77 1.87 16.68
C ALA A 52 4.57 0.36 16.48
N LEU A 53 5.51 -0.48 16.91
CA LEU A 53 5.38 -1.94 16.86
C LEU A 53 4.28 -2.47 17.79
N LEU A 54 4.07 -1.88 18.96
CA LEU A 54 2.94 -2.22 19.83
C LEU A 54 1.60 -1.84 19.20
N GLU A 55 1.52 -0.65 18.61
CA GLU A 55 0.31 -0.19 17.90
C GLU A 55 0.01 -1.05 16.66
N ARG A 56 1.02 -1.43 15.89
CA ARG A 56 0.89 -2.40 14.82
C ARG A 56 0.25 -3.72 15.28
N ARG A 57 0.64 -4.22 16.48
CA ARG A 57 0.03 -5.45 17.04
C ARG A 57 -1.45 -5.24 17.40
N ARG A 58 -1.82 -4.05 17.90
CA ARG A 58 -3.22 -3.68 18.15
C ARG A 58 -4.02 -3.68 16.84
N LEU A 59 -3.51 -3.00 15.82
CA LEU A 59 -4.12 -2.91 14.50
C LEU A 59 -4.27 -4.29 13.83
N ARG A 60 -3.26 -5.16 13.95
CA ARG A 60 -3.36 -6.55 13.46
C ARG A 60 -4.53 -7.31 14.10
N ARG A 61 -4.73 -7.19 15.42
CA ARG A 61 -5.88 -7.84 16.09
C ARG A 61 -7.22 -7.27 15.61
N LEU A 62 -7.28 -5.95 15.39
CA LEU A 62 -8.47 -5.30 14.89
C LEU A 62 -8.83 -5.77 13.46
N TRP A 63 -7.82 -5.86 12.60
CA TRP A 63 -7.99 -6.37 11.24
C TRP A 63 -8.31 -7.88 11.21
N SER A 64 -7.71 -8.67 12.09
CA SER A 64 -8.04 -10.10 12.24
C SER A 64 -9.51 -10.30 12.62
N ALA A 65 -10.03 -9.53 13.59
CA ALA A 65 -11.44 -9.57 13.94
C ALA A 65 -12.35 -9.17 12.76
N PHE A 66 -11.99 -8.12 12.03
CA PHE A 66 -12.71 -7.67 10.85
C PHE A 66 -12.70 -8.74 9.73
N LEU A 67 -11.55 -9.33 9.42
CA LEU A 67 -11.43 -10.34 8.37
C LEU A 67 -12.02 -11.71 8.76
N THR A 68 -12.22 -11.96 10.06
CA THR A 68 -13.00 -13.11 10.53
C THR A 68 -14.50 -12.93 10.21
N GLU A 69 -15.01 -11.71 10.29
CA GLU A 69 -16.39 -11.40 9.95
C GLU A 69 -16.63 -11.31 8.43
N TYR A 70 -15.72 -10.68 7.69
CA TYR A 70 -15.91 -10.35 6.28
C TYR A 70 -15.09 -11.20 5.30
N THR A 71 -14.40 -12.22 5.74
CA THR A 71 -13.63 -13.18 4.95
C THR A 71 -12.56 -12.55 4.05
N VAL A 72 -12.94 -11.59 3.20
CA VAL A 72 -12.06 -10.81 2.34
C VAL A 72 -12.42 -9.32 2.37
N CYS A 73 -11.43 -8.47 2.13
CA CYS A 73 -11.60 -7.03 1.97
C CYS A 73 -11.05 -6.63 0.60
N ILE A 74 -11.86 -5.94 -0.20
CA ILE A 74 -11.50 -5.52 -1.56
C ILE A 74 -11.38 -3.99 -1.60
N GLY A 75 -10.37 -3.51 -2.27
CA GLY A 75 -10.17 -2.09 -2.53
C GLY A 75 -9.25 -1.83 -3.72
N PRO A 76 -8.93 -0.59 -4.01
CA PRO A 76 -8.06 -0.26 -5.13
C PRO A 76 -6.62 -0.71 -4.85
N THR A 77 -5.90 -1.21 -5.87
CA THR A 77 -4.45 -1.41 -5.79
C THR A 77 -3.74 -0.07 -5.68
N TRP A 78 -4.32 0.97 -6.30
CA TRP A 78 -3.83 2.33 -6.31
C TRP A 78 -5.00 3.27 -6.17
N SER A 79 -5.06 4.04 -5.09
CA SER A 79 -6.28 4.79 -4.73
C SER A 79 -6.50 6.04 -5.58
N ASN A 80 -5.48 6.51 -6.28
CA ASN A 80 -5.57 7.62 -7.24
C ASN A 80 -5.40 7.14 -8.69
N LEU A 81 -5.69 8.00 -9.63
CA LEU A 81 -5.26 7.82 -11.01
C LEU A 81 -3.72 7.93 -11.08
N GLN A 82 -3.14 7.27 -12.08
CA GLN A 82 -1.71 7.38 -12.35
C GLN A 82 -1.36 8.86 -12.61
N TRP A 83 -0.29 9.29 -12.03
CA TRP A 83 0.24 10.66 -12.16
C TRP A 83 1.43 10.72 -13.13
N PRO A 84 1.82 11.91 -13.61
CA PRO A 84 3.04 12.10 -14.38
C PRO A 84 4.28 11.67 -13.61
N ILE A 85 5.34 11.32 -14.34
CA ILE A 85 6.65 10.99 -13.75
C ILE A 85 7.11 12.14 -12.84
N ASP A 86 7.72 11.79 -11.72
CA ASP A 86 8.28 12.72 -10.71
C ASP A 86 7.24 13.55 -9.91
N THR A 87 5.95 13.26 -10.03
CA THR A 87 4.93 13.95 -9.20
C THR A 87 5.15 13.72 -7.71
N ASP A 88 5.61 12.53 -7.32
CA ASP A 88 5.98 12.18 -5.94
C ASP A 88 7.20 12.95 -5.43
N LEU A 89 8.04 13.47 -6.32
CA LEU A 89 9.20 14.29 -5.96
C LEU A 89 8.84 15.78 -5.77
N ASP A 90 7.63 16.19 -6.16
CA ASP A 90 7.15 17.56 -5.99
C ASP A 90 7.10 17.94 -4.49
N PRO A 91 7.82 18.99 -4.05
CA PRO A 91 7.89 19.35 -2.63
C PRO A 91 6.57 19.83 -2.05
N ASP A 92 5.65 20.31 -2.87
CA ASP A 92 4.38 20.91 -2.42
C ASP A 92 3.21 19.90 -2.44
N LYS A 93 3.26 18.88 -3.32
CA LYS A 93 2.14 17.97 -3.59
C LYS A 93 2.50 16.49 -3.40
N GLY A 94 3.79 16.15 -3.50
CA GLY A 94 4.22 14.75 -3.54
C GLY A 94 3.78 13.93 -2.34
N ASP A 95 3.85 14.48 -1.14
CA ASP A 95 3.50 13.77 0.08
C ASP A 95 1.98 13.49 0.18
N GLU A 96 1.14 14.44 -0.27
CA GLU A 96 -0.32 14.25 -0.32
C GLU A 96 -0.70 13.19 -1.35
N VAL A 97 -0.13 13.28 -2.54
CA VAL A 97 -0.36 12.32 -3.64
C VAL A 97 0.05 10.90 -3.24
N LEU A 98 1.20 10.75 -2.58
CA LEU A 98 1.66 9.47 -2.07
C LEU A 98 0.74 8.93 -0.97
N ARG A 99 0.40 9.77 0.01
CA ARG A 99 -0.51 9.38 1.10
C ARG A 99 -1.84 8.86 0.56
N GLU A 100 -2.46 9.61 -0.33
CA GLU A 100 -3.73 9.21 -0.95
C GLU A 100 -3.59 7.89 -1.72
N SER A 101 -2.52 7.73 -2.49
CA SER A 101 -2.33 6.57 -3.35
C SER A 101 -2.00 5.29 -2.59
N PHE A 102 -1.22 5.39 -1.52
CA PHE A 102 -0.78 4.24 -0.74
C PHE A 102 -1.71 3.85 0.40
N MET A 103 -2.74 4.62 0.65
CA MET A 103 -3.64 4.40 1.78
C MET A 103 -4.14 2.95 1.86
N PHE A 104 -4.55 2.37 0.73
CA PHE A 104 -5.10 1.02 0.72
C PHE A 104 -4.04 -0.08 0.55
N ILE A 105 -2.80 0.25 0.23
CA ILE A 105 -1.66 -0.69 0.19
C ILE A 105 -1.08 -0.91 1.59
N ALA A 106 -1.14 0.11 2.43
CA ALA A 106 -0.56 0.10 3.77
C ALA A 106 -0.96 -1.11 4.63
N PRO A 107 -2.20 -1.61 4.64
CA PRO A 107 -2.56 -2.79 5.42
C PRO A 107 -1.74 -4.03 5.10
N GLY A 108 -1.56 -4.37 3.83
CA GLY A 108 -0.72 -5.51 3.43
C GLY A 108 0.72 -5.35 3.90
N ASN A 109 1.30 -4.20 3.65
CA ASN A 109 2.70 -3.89 3.97
C ASN A 109 2.95 -3.76 5.48
N CYS A 110 2.08 -3.04 6.19
CA CYS A 110 2.23 -2.82 7.63
C CYS A 110 1.87 -4.05 8.44
N LEU A 111 0.71 -4.64 8.16
CA LEU A 111 0.17 -5.72 9.00
C LEU A 111 0.68 -7.10 8.57
N GLY A 112 1.19 -7.24 7.36
CA GLY A 112 1.68 -8.51 6.81
C GLY A 112 0.55 -9.50 6.53
N ILE A 113 -0.64 -9.03 6.22
CA ILE A 113 -1.77 -9.85 5.78
C ILE A 113 -1.63 -10.20 4.30
N PRO A 114 -2.08 -11.38 3.88
CA PRO A 114 -1.99 -11.79 2.48
C PRO A 114 -2.86 -10.90 1.59
N SER A 115 -2.40 -10.71 0.36
CA SER A 115 -3.15 -9.96 -0.65
C SER A 115 -2.87 -10.48 -2.06
N VAL A 116 -3.83 -10.28 -2.95
CA VAL A 116 -3.69 -10.50 -4.39
C VAL A 116 -4.14 -9.25 -5.14
N ALA A 117 -3.37 -8.84 -6.13
CA ALA A 117 -3.73 -7.73 -7.03
C ALA A 117 -4.25 -8.27 -8.36
N LEU A 118 -5.32 -7.66 -8.86
CA LEU A 118 -5.98 -8.04 -10.10
C LEU A 118 -6.16 -6.83 -11.00
N PRO A 119 -5.93 -6.96 -12.32
CA PRO A 119 -6.33 -5.95 -13.28
C PRO A 119 -7.86 -5.89 -13.37
N MET A 120 -8.43 -4.68 -13.37
CA MET A 120 -9.89 -4.50 -13.42
C MET A 120 -10.40 -3.74 -14.64
N GLY A 121 -9.51 -3.18 -15.44
CA GLY A 121 -9.91 -2.45 -16.63
C GLY A 121 -9.00 -1.27 -16.95
N VAL A 122 -9.57 -0.35 -17.72
CA VAL A 122 -8.87 0.85 -18.18
C VAL A 122 -9.74 2.07 -17.89
N ASN A 123 -9.14 3.08 -17.27
CA ASN A 123 -9.77 4.37 -17.03
C ASN A 123 -8.93 5.46 -17.70
N ASN A 124 -9.54 6.23 -18.60
CA ASN A 124 -8.86 7.27 -19.40
C ASN A 124 -7.59 6.77 -20.13
N GLY A 125 -7.62 5.54 -20.64
CA GLY A 125 -6.50 4.94 -21.35
C GLY A 125 -5.42 4.33 -20.45
N LEU A 126 -5.58 4.42 -19.13
CA LEU A 126 -4.62 3.91 -18.14
C LEU A 126 -5.19 2.68 -17.42
N PRO A 127 -4.36 1.64 -17.15
CA PRO A 127 -4.81 0.44 -16.47
C PRO A 127 -5.19 0.73 -15.02
N THR A 128 -6.23 0.04 -14.54
CA THR A 128 -6.67 0.09 -13.14
C THR A 128 -6.67 -1.32 -12.56
N GLY A 129 -6.55 -1.42 -11.24
CA GLY A 129 -6.54 -2.68 -10.54
C GLY A 129 -7.21 -2.61 -9.17
N ILE A 130 -7.55 -3.77 -8.67
CA ILE A 130 -8.01 -3.96 -7.29
C ILE A 130 -7.04 -4.84 -6.53
N GLN A 131 -7.14 -4.76 -5.21
CA GLN A 131 -6.41 -5.59 -4.28
C GLN A 131 -7.41 -6.25 -3.33
N VAL A 132 -7.22 -7.56 -3.10
CA VAL A 132 -8.03 -8.38 -2.21
C VAL A 132 -7.15 -8.78 -1.04
N TYR A 133 -7.61 -8.51 0.19
CA TYR A 133 -6.98 -8.92 1.44
C TYR A 133 -7.77 -10.04 2.12
N SER A 134 -7.07 -10.90 2.83
CA SER A 134 -7.68 -11.88 3.75
C SER A 134 -6.93 -11.96 5.07
N GLU A 135 -7.41 -12.79 6.00
CA GLU A 135 -6.77 -13.06 7.29
C GLU A 135 -5.38 -13.67 7.10
N LEU A 136 -4.51 -13.50 8.09
CA LEU A 136 -3.16 -14.08 8.14
C LEU A 136 -3.17 -15.58 7.83
N TYR A 137 -2.24 -15.98 6.95
CA TYR A 137 -2.08 -17.37 6.49
C TYR A 137 -3.30 -17.91 5.72
N ARG A 138 -4.14 -17.04 5.18
CA ARG A 138 -5.29 -17.40 4.37
C ARG A 138 -5.15 -16.88 2.93
N GLU A 139 -3.99 -17.13 2.33
CA GLU A 139 -3.70 -16.87 0.92
C GLU A 139 -4.70 -17.58 0.01
N ASP A 140 -5.20 -18.74 0.44
CA ASP A 140 -6.25 -19.50 -0.23
C ASP A 140 -7.53 -18.66 -0.46
N LEU A 141 -7.93 -17.85 0.50
CA LEU A 141 -9.11 -16.98 0.37
C LEU A 141 -8.89 -15.85 -0.62
N CYS A 142 -7.69 -15.25 -0.62
CA CYS A 142 -7.33 -14.25 -1.63
C CYS A 142 -7.38 -14.82 -3.05
N LEU A 143 -6.79 -16.01 -3.25
CA LEU A 143 -6.72 -16.67 -4.55
C LEU A 143 -8.11 -17.11 -5.03
N ASN A 144 -8.93 -17.70 -4.16
CA ASN A 144 -10.30 -18.09 -4.50
C ASN A 144 -11.16 -16.88 -4.88
N ALA A 145 -11.04 -15.77 -4.15
CA ALA A 145 -11.74 -14.53 -4.49
C ALA A 145 -11.25 -13.96 -5.82
N ALA A 146 -9.94 -14.02 -6.07
CA ALA A 146 -9.35 -13.58 -7.33
C ALA A 146 -9.86 -14.39 -8.52
N GLU A 147 -9.90 -15.71 -8.42
CA GLU A 147 -10.43 -16.61 -9.45
C GLU A 147 -11.90 -16.29 -9.75
N LEU A 148 -12.74 -16.16 -8.72
CA LEU A 148 -14.14 -15.77 -8.88
C LEU A 148 -14.31 -14.42 -9.59
N ILE A 149 -13.47 -13.44 -9.29
CA ILE A 149 -13.51 -12.12 -9.94
C ILE A 149 -13.11 -12.24 -11.41
N GLN A 150 -12.02 -12.96 -11.70
CA GLN A 150 -11.52 -13.14 -13.07
C GLN A 150 -12.52 -13.89 -13.96
N ASP A 151 -13.25 -14.85 -13.41
CA ASP A 151 -14.28 -15.59 -14.15
C ASP A 151 -15.48 -14.73 -14.57
N HIS A 152 -15.74 -13.63 -13.84
CA HIS A 152 -16.90 -12.78 -14.08
C HIS A 152 -16.57 -11.40 -14.66
N VAL A 153 -15.34 -10.96 -14.51
CA VAL A 153 -14.87 -9.66 -15.00
C VAL A 153 -13.75 -9.88 -16.02
N PRO A 154 -13.94 -9.49 -17.28
CA PRO A 154 -12.88 -9.57 -18.28
C PRO A 154 -11.66 -8.75 -17.84
N CYS A 155 -10.59 -9.43 -17.50
CA CYS A 155 -9.34 -8.76 -17.17
C CYS A 155 -8.61 -8.40 -18.48
N PRO A 156 -8.18 -7.15 -18.65
CA PRO A 156 -7.36 -6.78 -19.79
C PRO A 156 -6.04 -7.57 -19.73
N THR A 157 -5.73 -8.28 -20.79
CA THR A 157 -4.44 -8.95 -20.93
C THR A 157 -3.33 -7.92 -21.15
N PRO A 158 -2.10 -8.21 -20.77
CA PRO A 158 -0.95 -7.36 -21.11
C PRO A 158 -0.94 -7.11 -22.64
N ILE A 159 -0.72 -5.86 -23.01
CA ILE A 159 -0.61 -5.49 -24.43
C ILE A 159 0.67 -6.15 -24.95
N ASP A 160 0.52 -7.05 -25.92
CA ASP A 160 1.67 -7.53 -26.66
C ASP A 160 2.38 -6.34 -27.31
N PRO A 161 3.72 -6.28 -27.23
CA PRO A 161 4.44 -5.17 -27.84
C PRO A 161 4.10 -5.12 -29.34
N ILE A 162 3.57 -3.98 -29.77
CA ILE A 162 3.31 -3.73 -31.17
C ILE A 162 4.66 -3.78 -31.89
N LYS A 163 4.80 -4.76 -32.80
CA LYS A 163 6.02 -4.89 -33.63
C LYS A 163 6.08 -3.78 -34.68
#